data_efafb7bef800d0137209d837b9f7cc9f
#
_entry.id   efafb7bef800d0137209d837b9f7cc9f
#
_cell.length_a   1.000
_cell.length_b   1.000
_cell.length_c   1.000
_cell.angle_alpha   90.00
_cell.angle_beta   90.00
_cell.angle_gamma   90.00
#
_symmetry.space_group_name_H-M   'P 1'
#
loop_
_entity.id
_entity.type
_entity.pdbx_description
1 polymer ?
#
loop_
_entity_poly.entity_id
_entity_poly.type
_entity_poly.pdbx_seq_one_letter_code
_entity_poly.pdbx_strand_id
1 'polypeptide(L)'
;WPCHGKDARNKLILDECCTYLDLVTRYVRETMHAEDVYNYASSFGAYITLRYLAEQQYRAAANADDHHAASASSTAKHGGDGQSEHHYLTENGDNPFKRIAFRCPAIKMYDSIAAGVTPEDWDKLRKGKEILRGFDRKIKLTEDFFDDLRAHDVSGCDFMDYAESILMIHGTKDEMAPIEVSRKFSDDNVIELVEVENADHPFSNPGCMDLAIQKIIEFFAP
;
A
#
# COMPACT_ATOMS: atom_id res chain seq x y z
N TRP A 1 2.97 9.66 -10.31
CA TRP A 1 3.29 9.07 -9.02
C TRP A 1 4.41 9.87 -8.36
N PRO A 2 4.30 10.21 -7.05
CA PRO A 2 5.35 10.97 -6.35
C PRO A 2 6.74 10.35 -6.53
N CYS A 3 7.75 11.18 -6.66
CA CYS A 3 9.14 10.80 -6.93
C CYS A 3 9.42 10.02 -8.23
N HIS A 4 8.44 9.96 -9.14
CA HIS A 4 8.59 9.32 -10.45
C HIS A 4 8.48 10.35 -11.56
N GLY A 5 9.05 10.05 -12.74
CA GLY A 5 9.00 10.95 -13.90
C GLY A 5 9.72 12.27 -13.63
N LYS A 6 9.03 13.39 -13.74
CA LYS A 6 9.58 14.75 -13.54
C LYS A 6 9.96 15.01 -12.09
N ASP A 7 9.29 14.32 -11.15
CA ASP A 7 9.45 14.50 -9.71
C ASP A 7 10.52 13.58 -9.09
N ALA A 8 11.28 12.86 -9.90
CA ALA A 8 12.31 11.91 -9.47
C ALA A 8 13.43 12.51 -8.58
N ARG A 9 13.52 13.83 -8.48
CA ARG A 9 14.47 14.54 -7.61
C ARG A 9 13.94 14.81 -6.20
N ASN A 10 12.64 14.64 -5.99
CA ASN A 10 12.00 14.85 -4.70
C ASN A 10 12.28 13.68 -3.76
N LYS A 11 12.13 13.92 -2.47
CA LYS A 11 12.16 12.86 -1.46
C LYS A 11 10.91 11.99 -1.61
N LEU A 12 11.06 10.69 -1.40
CA LEU A 12 9.91 9.78 -1.32
C LEU A 12 9.24 9.96 0.04
N ILE A 13 8.00 10.41 0.03
CA ILE A 13 7.12 10.56 1.20
C ILE A 13 5.93 9.62 1.02
N LEU A 14 5.74 8.71 1.98
CA LEU A 14 4.74 7.64 1.84
C LEU A 14 3.31 8.17 1.93
N ASP A 15 3.06 9.15 2.79
CA ASP A 15 1.76 9.83 2.89
C ASP A 15 1.33 10.49 1.58
N GLU A 16 2.29 11.09 0.84
CA GLU A 16 2.00 11.63 -0.50
C GLU A 16 1.56 10.53 -1.47
N CYS A 17 2.12 9.31 -1.34
CA CYS A 17 1.72 8.18 -2.16
C CYS A 17 0.28 7.73 -1.85
N CYS A 18 -0.10 7.64 -0.58
CA CYS A 18 -1.46 7.34 -0.14
C CYS A 18 -2.44 8.42 -0.59
N THR A 19 -2.09 9.71 -0.39
CA THR A 19 -2.88 10.85 -0.87
C THR A 19 -3.07 10.80 -2.38
N TYR A 20 -2.03 10.46 -3.14
CA TYR A 20 -2.12 10.37 -4.59
C TYR A 20 -3.04 9.24 -5.04
N LEU A 21 -2.98 8.08 -4.36
CA LEU A 21 -3.89 6.95 -4.63
C LEU A 21 -5.33 7.36 -4.38
N ASP A 22 -5.60 8.07 -3.28
CA ASP A 22 -6.90 8.62 -2.94
C ASP A 22 -7.43 9.57 -4.01
N LEU A 23 -6.63 10.56 -4.41
CA LEU A 23 -7.00 11.52 -5.46
C LEU A 23 -7.32 10.87 -6.80
N VAL A 24 -6.53 9.86 -7.21
CA VAL A 24 -6.77 9.13 -8.45
C VAL A 24 -8.06 8.32 -8.36
N THR A 25 -8.29 7.63 -7.26
CA THR A 25 -9.49 6.83 -7.04
C THR A 25 -10.74 7.71 -7.08
N ARG A 26 -10.69 8.88 -6.44
CA ARG A 26 -11.75 9.89 -6.48
C ARG A 26 -12.02 10.39 -7.90
N TYR A 27 -10.97 10.79 -8.59
CA TYR A 27 -11.11 11.25 -9.96
C TYR A 27 -11.81 10.21 -10.85
N VAL A 28 -11.43 8.94 -10.72
CA VAL A 28 -12.02 7.85 -11.51
C VAL A 28 -13.50 7.68 -11.16
N ARG A 29 -13.88 7.76 -9.90
CA ARG A 29 -15.28 7.62 -9.46
C ARG A 29 -16.12 8.86 -9.78
N GLU A 30 -15.67 10.04 -9.39
CA GLU A 30 -16.47 11.28 -9.44
C GLU A 30 -16.46 11.93 -10.82
N THR A 31 -15.30 11.92 -11.51
CA THR A 31 -15.15 12.60 -12.79
C THR A 31 -15.37 11.67 -13.98
N MET A 32 -14.87 10.42 -13.90
CA MET A 32 -15.06 9.43 -14.95
C MET A 32 -16.34 8.60 -14.77
N HIS A 33 -17.02 8.74 -13.63
CA HIS A 33 -18.25 8.03 -13.27
C HIS A 33 -18.12 6.51 -13.33
N ALA A 34 -16.95 5.97 -12.96
CA ALA A 34 -16.74 4.54 -12.92
C ALA A 34 -17.48 3.93 -11.71
N GLU A 35 -18.36 2.97 -11.96
CA GLU A 35 -19.06 2.23 -10.92
C GLU A 35 -18.13 1.22 -10.25
N ASP A 36 -17.35 0.49 -11.06
CA ASP A 36 -16.39 -0.51 -10.60
C ASP A 36 -14.96 0.00 -10.81
N VAL A 37 -14.17 0.00 -9.75
CA VAL A 37 -12.74 0.32 -9.80
C VAL A 37 -11.94 -0.91 -9.37
N TYR A 38 -10.99 -1.30 -10.21
CA TYR A 38 -10.09 -2.41 -9.95
C TYR A 38 -8.68 -1.87 -9.70
N ASN A 39 -7.99 -2.44 -8.72
CA ASN A 39 -6.62 -2.07 -8.41
C ASN A 39 -5.66 -3.23 -8.74
N TYR A 40 -4.66 -2.96 -9.56
CA TYR A 40 -3.51 -3.83 -9.71
C TYR A 40 -2.26 -3.15 -9.20
N ALA A 41 -1.57 -3.78 -8.27
CA ALA A 41 -0.35 -3.24 -7.71
C ALA A 41 0.75 -4.30 -7.57
N SER A 42 2.00 -3.88 -7.69
CA SER A 42 3.16 -4.76 -7.60
C SER A 42 4.17 -4.21 -6.59
N SER A 43 4.78 -5.10 -5.80
CA SER A 43 5.87 -4.77 -4.90
C SER A 43 5.54 -3.60 -3.96
N PHE A 44 6.27 -2.48 -4.06
CA PHE A 44 6.02 -1.24 -3.32
C PHE A 44 4.60 -0.71 -3.49
N GLY A 45 4.03 -0.78 -4.70
CA GLY A 45 2.65 -0.35 -4.95
C GLY A 45 1.62 -1.14 -4.13
N ALA A 46 1.87 -2.44 -3.92
CA ALA A 46 1.02 -3.26 -3.07
C ALA A 46 1.09 -2.84 -1.60
N TYR A 47 2.30 -2.52 -1.08
CA TYR A 47 2.45 -1.95 0.27
C TYR A 47 1.64 -0.64 0.42
N ILE A 48 1.74 0.28 -0.55
CA ILE A 48 0.98 1.55 -0.50
C ILE A 48 -0.53 1.29 -0.52
N THR A 49 -1.00 0.33 -1.33
CA THR A 49 -2.43 -0.02 -1.36
C THR A 49 -2.89 -0.62 -0.02
N LEU A 50 -2.12 -1.54 0.56
CA LEU A 50 -2.44 -2.14 1.87
C LEU A 50 -2.43 -1.08 2.97
N ARG A 51 -1.42 -0.19 3.01
CA ARG A 51 -1.37 0.92 3.96
C ARG A 51 -2.60 1.83 3.81
N TYR A 52 -2.94 2.20 2.59
CA TYR A 52 -4.12 3.02 2.30
C TYR A 52 -5.40 2.37 2.84
N LEU A 53 -5.61 1.07 2.61
CA LEU A 53 -6.77 0.34 3.13
C LEU A 53 -6.78 0.27 4.66
N ALA A 54 -5.64 0.01 5.29
CA ALA A 54 -5.53 -0.02 6.76
C ALA A 54 -5.86 1.35 7.37
N GLU A 55 -5.41 2.44 6.76
CA GLU A 55 -5.75 3.82 7.18
C GLU A 55 -7.25 4.11 7.03
N GLN A 56 -7.91 3.59 5.97
CA GLN A 56 -9.36 3.74 5.81
C GLN A 56 -10.12 2.98 6.90
N GLN A 57 -9.76 1.74 7.21
CA GLN A 57 -10.37 0.96 8.29
C GLN A 57 -10.23 1.65 9.64
N TYR A 58 -9.04 2.17 9.97
CA TYR A 58 -8.79 2.88 11.22
C TYR A 58 -9.68 4.12 11.37
N ARG A 59 -9.85 4.89 10.30
CA ARG A 59 -10.69 6.08 10.28
C ARG A 59 -12.17 5.75 10.43
N ALA A 60 -12.64 4.69 9.76
CA ALA A 60 -14.02 4.22 9.92
C ALA A 60 -14.34 3.84 11.36
N ALA A 61 -13.43 3.10 12.01
CA ALA A 61 -13.56 2.73 13.41
C ALA A 61 -13.62 3.97 14.33
N ALA A 62 -12.73 4.96 14.12
CA ALA A 62 -12.69 6.18 14.90
C ALA A 62 -14.00 7.01 14.75
N ASN A 63 -14.54 7.12 13.54
CA ASN A 63 -15.80 7.82 13.29
C ASN A 63 -17.00 7.10 13.92
N ALA A 64 -17.00 5.77 13.96
CA ALA A 64 -18.07 4.99 14.60
C ALA A 64 -18.11 5.23 16.13
N ASP A 65 -16.95 5.32 16.76
CA ASP A 65 -16.84 5.60 18.21
C ASP A 65 -17.30 7.03 18.54
N ASP A 66 -16.99 8.03 17.72
CA ASP A 66 -17.46 9.41 17.91
C ASP A 66 -18.98 9.54 17.75
N HIS A 67 -19.61 8.80 16.84
CA HIS A 67 -21.06 8.77 16.70
C HIS A 67 -21.75 8.10 17.89
N HIS A 68 -21.13 7.11 18.52
CA HIS A 68 -21.65 6.53 19.77
C HIS A 68 -21.49 7.49 20.96
N ALA A 69 -20.39 8.23 21.04
CA ALA A 69 -20.18 9.25 22.08
C ALA A 69 -21.11 10.47 21.90
N ALA A 70 -21.38 10.90 20.67
CA ALA A 70 -22.25 12.04 20.38
C ALA A 70 -23.74 11.76 20.67
N SER A 71 -24.19 10.50 20.57
CA SER A 71 -25.55 10.10 20.94
C SER A 71 -25.81 10.13 22.47
N ALA A 72 -24.76 10.20 23.28
CA ALA A 72 -24.82 10.21 24.73
C ALA A 72 -24.68 11.61 25.38
N SER A 73 -24.34 12.65 24.59
CA SER A 73 -24.12 14.00 25.12
C SER A 73 -24.59 15.08 24.13
N SER A 74 -25.82 15.53 24.27
CA SER A 74 -26.26 16.83 23.73
C SER A 74 -25.79 17.90 24.67
N THR A 75 -24.75 18.64 24.34
CA THR A 75 -24.45 20.05 24.58
C THR A 75 -22.94 20.30 24.65
N ALA A 76 -22.37 20.95 23.65
CA ALA A 76 -21.51 22.13 23.78
C ALA A 76 -20.79 22.44 22.47
N LYS A 77 -21.07 23.61 21.95
CA LYS A 77 -20.29 24.29 20.91
C LYS A 77 -18.93 24.69 21.48
N HIS A 78 -17.83 24.43 20.76
CA HIS A 78 -16.73 25.42 20.72
C HIS A 78 -15.91 25.22 19.43
N GLY A 79 -15.65 26.32 18.74
CA GLY A 79 -14.81 26.39 17.57
C GLY A 79 -13.33 26.45 17.98
N GLY A 80 -12.47 26.11 17.04
CA GLY A 80 -11.00 26.20 17.18
C GLY A 80 -10.30 25.71 15.92
N ASP A 81 -9.87 26.62 15.10
CA ASP A 81 -8.70 26.71 14.23
C ASP A 81 -8.11 25.50 13.48
N GLY A 82 -8.26 25.57 12.15
CA GLY A 82 -7.20 25.53 11.16
C GLY A 82 -6.12 24.44 11.23
N GLN A 83 -6.48 23.18 11.06
CA GLN A 83 -5.60 22.18 10.47
C GLN A 83 -6.25 21.71 9.18
N SER A 84 -5.48 21.63 8.08
CA SER A 84 -5.94 21.17 6.80
C SER A 84 -6.44 19.74 6.94
N GLU A 85 -7.77 19.61 7.13
CA GLU A 85 -8.46 18.33 7.06
C GLU A 85 -8.34 17.83 5.61
N HIS A 86 -7.39 16.96 5.37
CA HIS A 86 -7.41 16.13 4.18
C HIS A 86 -8.60 15.17 4.33
N HIS A 87 -9.75 15.56 3.83
CA HIS A 87 -10.92 14.69 3.69
C HIS A 87 -10.58 13.57 2.71
N TYR A 88 -10.32 12.39 3.26
CA TYR A 88 -10.19 11.16 2.48
C TYR A 88 -11.57 10.54 2.23
N LEU A 89 -11.69 9.77 1.19
CA LEU A 89 -12.87 9.63 0.35
C LEU A 89 -13.99 8.75 0.76
N THR A 90 -13.91 7.95 1.76
CA THR A 90 -15.06 7.16 2.15
C THR A 90 -15.48 7.58 3.55
N GLU A 91 -16.60 8.28 3.64
CA GLU A 91 -17.21 8.62 4.94
C GLU A 91 -17.50 7.37 5.79
N ASN A 92 -17.47 6.17 5.17
CA ASN A 92 -17.82 4.90 5.79
C ASN A 92 -16.65 3.90 5.90
N GLY A 93 -15.43 4.23 5.45
CA GLY A 93 -14.27 3.32 5.52
C GLY A 93 -14.36 2.11 4.58
N ASP A 94 -15.24 2.14 3.59
CA ASP A 94 -15.42 1.05 2.64
C ASP A 94 -14.22 0.92 1.70
N ASN A 95 -13.89 -0.31 1.30
CA ASN A 95 -12.91 -0.58 0.27
C ASN A 95 -13.33 0.12 -1.04
N PRO A 96 -12.53 1.07 -1.56
CA PRO A 96 -12.88 1.78 -2.78
C PRO A 96 -12.72 0.93 -4.05
N PHE A 97 -12.14 -0.26 -3.93
CA PHE A 97 -11.88 -1.15 -5.04
C PHE A 97 -12.81 -2.36 -4.99
N LYS A 98 -13.40 -2.70 -6.12
CA LYS A 98 -14.21 -3.91 -6.25
C LYS A 98 -13.36 -5.18 -6.13
N ARG A 99 -12.18 -5.18 -6.75
CA ARG A 99 -11.18 -6.24 -6.62
C ARG A 99 -9.77 -5.65 -6.70
N ILE A 100 -8.85 -6.31 -6.04
CA ILE A 100 -7.45 -5.91 -5.92
C ILE A 100 -6.57 -7.12 -6.26
N ALA A 101 -5.64 -6.97 -7.19
CA ALA A 101 -4.66 -8.00 -7.48
C ALA A 101 -3.25 -7.50 -7.15
N PHE A 102 -2.54 -8.23 -6.32
CA PHE A 102 -1.15 -7.95 -5.97
C PHE A 102 -0.20 -8.93 -6.65
N ARG A 103 0.89 -8.43 -7.21
CA ARG A 103 2.01 -9.23 -7.67
C ARG A 103 3.25 -8.96 -6.82
N CYS A 104 3.81 -10.00 -6.21
CA CYS A 104 4.96 -9.92 -5.32
C CYS A 104 4.84 -8.77 -4.31
N PRO A 105 3.77 -8.74 -3.48
CA PRO A 105 3.56 -7.63 -2.56
C PRO A 105 4.69 -7.53 -1.54
N ALA A 106 5.24 -6.32 -1.37
CA ALA A 106 6.26 -6.04 -0.38
C ALA A 106 5.62 -5.73 0.98
N ILE A 107 4.96 -6.72 1.60
CA ILE A 107 4.19 -6.56 2.85
C ILE A 107 5.09 -6.05 3.98
N LYS A 108 6.27 -6.66 4.18
CA LYS A 108 7.31 -6.18 5.10
C LYS A 108 8.26 -5.22 4.39
N MET A 109 7.72 -4.09 3.95
CA MET A 109 8.44 -3.13 3.13
C MET A 109 9.71 -2.58 3.80
N TYR A 110 9.66 -2.34 5.11
CA TYR A 110 10.84 -1.92 5.87
C TYR A 110 11.98 -2.92 5.72
N ASP A 111 11.72 -4.21 5.99
CA ASP A 111 12.75 -5.25 5.95
C ASP A 111 13.33 -5.38 4.54
N SER A 112 12.48 -5.35 3.51
CA SER A 112 12.90 -5.45 2.10
C SER A 112 13.85 -4.32 1.68
N ILE A 113 13.58 -3.08 2.10
CA ILE A 113 14.45 -1.94 1.77
C ILE A 113 15.67 -1.88 2.68
N ALA A 114 15.51 -2.10 3.98
CA ALA A 114 16.57 -1.99 4.97
C ALA A 114 17.68 -3.03 4.76
N ALA A 115 17.34 -4.22 4.26
CA ALA A 115 18.31 -5.28 3.93
C ALA A 115 19.40 -4.81 2.95
N GLY A 116 19.10 -3.86 2.08
CA GLY A 116 20.06 -3.28 1.13
C GLY A 116 20.82 -2.06 1.64
N VAL A 117 20.58 -1.57 2.87
CA VAL A 117 21.21 -0.35 3.40
C VAL A 117 22.51 -0.72 4.10
N THR A 118 23.63 -0.13 3.64
CA THR A 118 24.94 -0.37 4.25
C THR A 118 25.10 0.36 5.59
N PRO A 119 26.05 -0.07 6.45
CA PRO A 119 26.36 0.66 7.67
C PRO A 119 26.71 2.14 7.44
N GLU A 120 27.44 2.44 6.35
CA GLU A 120 27.81 3.80 5.97
C GLU A 120 26.58 4.61 5.54
N ASP A 121 25.59 4.00 4.91
CA ASP A 121 24.35 4.67 4.55
C ASP A 121 23.49 4.94 5.77
N TRP A 122 23.42 4.00 6.73
CA TRP A 122 22.79 4.25 8.03
C TRP A 122 23.44 5.40 8.79
N ASP A 123 24.80 5.52 8.73
CA ASP A 123 25.51 6.67 9.32
C ASP A 123 25.17 7.99 8.64
N LYS A 124 24.94 8.00 7.32
CA LYS A 124 24.47 9.19 6.59
C LYS A 124 23.08 9.59 7.04
N LEU A 125 22.14 8.61 7.10
CA LEU A 125 20.74 8.84 7.51
C LEU A 125 20.70 9.45 8.91
N ARG A 126 21.39 8.85 9.90
CA ARG A 126 21.47 9.38 11.28
C ARG A 126 22.05 10.81 11.38
N LYS A 127 22.80 11.24 10.37
CA LYS A 127 23.33 12.61 10.25
C LYS A 127 22.40 13.52 9.45
N GLY A 128 21.15 13.12 9.21
CA GLY A 128 20.17 13.88 8.44
C GLY A 128 20.46 13.99 6.95
N LYS A 129 21.31 13.10 6.41
CA LYS A 129 21.63 13.07 4.97
C LYS A 129 20.73 12.08 4.25
N GLU A 130 20.52 12.33 2.95
CA GLU A 130 19.79 11.45 2.06
C GLU A 130 20.70 10.34 1.53
N ILE A 131 20.11 9.17 1.26
CA ILE A 131 20.73 8.10 0.47
C ILE A 131 19.96 7.90 -0.83
N LEU A 132 20.62 7.36 -1.85
CA LEU A 132 20.02 7.07 -3.15
C LEU A 132 19.85 5.57 -3.31
N ARG A 133 18.62 5.14 -3.62
CA ARG A 133 18.28 3.74 -3.86
C ARG A 133 17.52 3.57 -5.17
N GLY A 134 17.59 2.39 -5.74
CA GLY A 134 16.95 1.99 -7.00
C GLY A 134 17.97 1.59 -8.07
N PHE A 135 17.51 0.84 -9.07
CA PHE A 135 18.35 0.37 -10.18
C PHE A 135 18.54 1.46 -11.24
N ASP A 136 17.60 1.61 -12.14
CA ASP A 136 17.67 2.56 -13.24
C ASP A 136 17.40 3.99 -12.79
N ARG A 137 16.54 4.17 -11.80
CA ARG A 137 16.20 5.46 -11.23
C ARG A 137 16.52 5.49 -9.76
N LYS A 138 17.28 6.50 -9.35
CA LYS A 138 17.66 6.70 -7.96
C LYS A 138 16.59 7.53 -7.25
N ILE A 139 16.01 6.95 -6.21
CA ILE A 139 15.07 7.60 -5.31
C ILE A 139 15.82 8.05 -4.08
N LYS A 140 15.52 9.24 -3.58
CA LYS A 140 16.08 9.81 -2.36
C LYS A 140 15.30 9.31 -1.15
N LEU A 141 15.98 8.63 -0.26
CA LEU A 141 15.45 8.14 1.01
C LEU A 141 16.09 8.90 2.17
N THR A 142 15.30 9.19 3.18
CA THR A 142 15.69 9.87 4.42
C THR A 142 15.50 8.95 5.62
N GLU A 143 15.97 9.33 6.79
CA GLU A 143 15.67 8.60 8.04
C GLU A 143 14.16 8.56 8.29
N ASP A 144 13.46 9.70 8.12
CA ASP A 144 12.00 9.80 8.26
C ASP A 144 11.24 8.77 7.41
N PHE A 145 11.73 8.45 6.19
CA PHE A 145 11.14 7.43 5.35
C PHE A 145 11.19 6.03 6.01
N PHE A 146 12.31 5.69 6.65
CA PHE A 146 12.45 4.41 7.35
C PHE A 146 11.64 4.37 8.65
N ASP A 147 11.54 5.48 9.35
CA ASP A 147 10.73 5.60 10.56
C ASP A 147 9.23 5.48 10.23
N ASP A 148 8.81 6.11 9.14
CA ASP A 148 7.44 5.98 8.63
C ASP A 148 7.10 4.54 8.21
N LEU A 149 8.01 3.83 7.54
CA LEU A 149 7.82 2.40 7.23
C LEU A 149 7.66 1.53 8.49
N ARG A 150 8.39 1.84 9.57
CA ARG A 150 8.25 1.10 10.84
C ARG A 150 6.93 1.41 11.54
N ALA A 151 6.51 2.67 11.51
CA ALA A 151 5.26 3.11 12.13
C ALA A 151 4.03 2.54 11.41
N HIS A 152 4.14 2.25 10.11
CA HIS A 152 3.05 1.77 9.28
C HIS A 152 3.34 0.37 8.68
N ASP A 153 3.79 -0.56 9.52
CA ASP A 153 3.94 -1.97 9.12
C ASP A 153 2.55 -2.60 8.93
N VAL A 154 2.25 -2.99 7.71
CA VAL A 154 0.98 -3.59 7.32
C VAL A 154 0.91 -5.10 7.56
N SER A 155 2.02 -5.73 7.95
CA SER A 155 2.11 -7.19 8.08
C SER A 155 1.25 -7.76 9.20
N GLY A 156 0.84 -6.95 10.17
CA GLY A 156 -0.04 -7.33 11.27
C GLY A 156 -1.45 -6.75 11.16
N CYS A 157 -1.79 -6.08 10.07
CA CYS A 157 -3.13 -5.55 9.86
C CYS A 157 -4.11 -6.65 9.47
N ASP A 158 -5.38 -6.47 9.87
CA ASP A 158 -6.48 -7.37 9.55
C ASP A 158 -7.18 -6.90 8.27
N PHE A 159 -7.20 -7.78 7.26
CA PHE A 159 -7.87 -7.57 5.98
C PHE A 159 -8.89 -8.67 5.67
N MET A 160 -9.36 -9.43 6.67
CA MET A 160 -10.31 -10.53 6.47
C MET A 160 -11.60 -10.06 5.81
N ASP A 161 -12.07 -8.84 6.11
CA ASP A 161 -13.25 -8.27 5.46
C ASP A 161 -13.06 -8.02 3.94
N TYR A 162 -11.82 -8.00 3.48
CA TYR A 162 -11.48 -7.81 2.06
C TYR A 162 -10.97 -9.10 1.39
N ALA A 163 -10.96 -10.23 2.10
CA ALA A 163 -10.33 -11.48 1.65
C ALA A 163 -10.79 -11.89 0.24
N GLU A 164 -12.11 -11.91 -0.01
CA GLU A 164 -12.68 -12.30 -1.30
C GLU A 164 -12.40 -11.29 -2.44
N SER A 165 -12.06 -10.07 -2.09
CA SER A 165 -11.76 -9.00 -3.05
C SER A 165 -10.27 -8.83 -3.34
N ILE A 166 -9.40 -9.63 -2.71
CA ILE A 166 -7.94 -9.56 -2.89
C ILE A 166 -7.41 -10.88 -3.45
N LEU A 167 -6.59 -10.78 -4.50
CA LEU A 167 -5.77 -11.87 -5.03
C LEU A 167 -4.30 -11.51 -4.87
N MET A 168 -3.51 -12.44 -4.34
CA MET A 168 -2.04 -12.32 -4.31
C MET A 168 -1.42 -13.31 -5.28
N ILE A 169 -0.41 -12.86 -6.06
CA ILE A 169 0.37 -13.69 -6.98
C ILE A 169 1.84 -13.49 -6.62
N HIS A 170 2.56 -14.57 -6.31
CA HIS A 170 3.94 -14.44 -5.85
C HIS A 170 4.85 -15.49 -6.47
N GLY A 171 6.05 -15.08 -6.86
CA GLY A 171 7.07 -15.96 -7.42
C GLY A 171 7.83 -16.72 -6.35
N THR A 172 8.01 -18.04 -6.55
CA THR A 172 8.71 -18.90 -5.55
C THR A 172 10.20 -18.64 -5.44
N LYS A 173 10.80 -17.88 -6.38
CA LYS A 173 12.20 -17.45 -6.37
C LYS A 173 12.37 -15.93 -6.18
N ASP A 174 11.42 -15.29 -5.51
CA ASP A 174 11.51 -13.87 -5.19
C ASP A 174 12.54 -13.64 -4.07
N GLU A 175 13.68 -13.04 -4.43
CA GLU A 175 14.76 -12.71 -3.49
C GLU A 175 14.57 -11.30 -2.86
N MET A 176 13.66 -10.47 -3.41
CA MET A 176 13.45 -9.10 -2.93
C MET A 176 12.35 -9.00 -1.88
N ALA A 177 11.28 -9.76 -2.09
CA ALA A 177 10.16 -9.89 -1.15
C ALA A 177 9.92 -11.39 -0.91
N PRO A 178 10.42 -11.96 0.21
CA PRO A 178 10.34 -13.39 0.45
C PRO A 178 8.89 -13.89 0.45
N ILE A 179 8.61 -14.96 -0.31
CA ILE A 179 7.27 -15.52 -0.47
C ILE A 179 6.66 -16.00 0.86
N GLU A 180 7.50 -16.37 1.84
CA GLU A 180 7.06 -16.79 3.17
C GLU A 180 6.25 -15.71 3.89
N VAL A 181 6.57 -14.44 3.63
CA VAL A 181 5.80 -13.31 4.17
C VAL A 181 4.40 -13.27 3.56
N SER A 182 4.29 -13.50 2.25
CA SER A 182 3.01 -13.56 1.54
C SER A 182 2.18 -14.78 1.96
N ARG A 183 2.81 -15.95 2.16
CA ARG A 183 2.13 -17.15 2.67
C ARG A 183 1.50 -16.86 4.03
N LYS A 184 2.31 -16.35 4.97
CA LYS A 184 1.80 -16.01 6.30
C LYS A 184 0.68 -14.98 6.24
N PHE A 185 0.84 -13.92 5.48
CA PHE A 185 -0.16 -12.86 5.35
C PHE A 185 -1.45 -13.37 4.72
N SER A 186 -1.34 -14.23 3.70
CA SER A 186 -2.47 -14.91 3.05
C SER A 186 -3.23 -15.80 4.05
N ASP A 187 -2.50 -16.60 4.82
CA ASP A 187 -3.09 -17.48 5.85
C ASP A 187 -3.78 -16.67 6.95
N ASP A 188 -3.13 -15.62 7.47
CA ASP A 188 -3.67 -14.78 8.55
C ASP A 188 -4.94 -14.03 8.12
N ASN A 189 -5.07 -13.68 6.84
CA ASN A 189 -6.17 -12.86 6.29
C ASN A 189 -7.15 -13.64 5.40
N VAL A 190 -6.96 -14.95 5.22
CA VAL A 190 -7.78 -15.81 4.35
C VAL A 190 -7.83 -15.30 2.89
N ILE A 191 -6.74 -14.71 2.43
CA ILE A 191 -6.60 -14.16 1.05
C ILE A 191 -6.08 -15.26 0.12
N GLU A 192 -6.62 -15.34 -1.10
CA GLU A 192 -6.11 -16.27 -2.12
C GLU A 192 -4.67 -15.90 -2.53
N LEU A 193 -3.75 -16.88 -2.42
CA LEU A 193 -2.36 -16.77 -2.89
C LEU A 193 -2.10 -17.76 -4.02
N VAL A 194 -1.75 -17.24 -5.20
CA VAL A 194 -1.26 -18.02 -6.33
C VAL A 194 0.27 -17.98 -6.34
N GLU A 195 0.90 -19.11 -6.07
CA GLU A 195 2.35 -19.25 -6.18
C GLU A 195 2.75 -19.60 -7.62
N VAL A 196 3.67 -18.82 -8.19
CA VAL A 196 4.20 -19.06 -9.53
C VAL A 196 5.58 -19.65 -9.42
N GLU A 197 5.66 -20.93 -9.76
CA GLU A 197 6.88 -21.72 -9.64
C GLU A 197 8.03 -21.13 -10.47
N ASN A 198 9.21 -20.99 -9.86
CA ASN A 198 10.41 -20.44 -10.47
C ASN A 198 10.33 -18.97 -10.94
N ALA A 199 9.29 -18.23 -10.63
CA ALA A 199 9.24 -16.79 -10.91
C ALA A 199 10.09 -16.01 -9.90
N ASP A 200 10.86 -15.06 -10.41
CA ASP A 200 11.59 -14.04 -9.65
C ASP A 200 10.71 -12.81 -9.37
N HIS A 201 11.21 -11.81 -8.62
CA HIS A 201 10.46 -10.61 -8.28
C HIS A 201 9.86 -9.85 -9.48
N PRO A 202 10.61 -9.56 -10.57
CA PRO A 202 10.09 -8.89 -11.75
C PRO A 202 9.27 -9.81 -12.68
N PHE A 203 9.26 -11.13 -12.44
CA PHE A 203 8.71 -12.12 -13.36
C PHE A 203 9.42 -12.07 -14.72
N SER A 204 10.75 -12.15 -14.68
CA SER A 204 11.61 -12.03 -15.86
C SER A 204 11.37 -13.14 -16.91
N ASN A 205 10.88 -14.30 -16.49
CA ASN A 205 10.44 -15.35 -17.40
C ASN A 205 9.08 -15.00 -18.01
N PRO A 206 8.97 -14.85 -19.36
CA PRO A 206 7.70 -14.51 -20.01
C PRO A 206 6.55 -15.45 -19.67
N GLY A 207 6.79 -16.77 -19.58
CA GLY A 207 5.74 -17.74 -19.24
C GLY A 207 5.20 -17.56 -17.81
N CYS A 208 6.06 -17.14 -16.87
CA CYS A 208 5.62 -16.79 -15.51
C CYS A 208 4.78 -15.51 -15.53
N MET A 209 5.19 -14.51 -16.32
CA MET A 209 4.44 -13.27 -16.46
C MET A 209 3.08 -13.50 -17.13
N ASP A 210 3.02 -14.30 -18.20
CA ASP A 210 1.79 -14.65 -18.89
C ASP A 210 0.80 -15.34 -17.95
N LEU A 211 1.28 -16.29 -17.13
CA LEU A 211 0.46 -16.94 -16.11
C LEU A 211 -0.10 -15.93 -15.09
N ALA A 212 0.73 -15.01 -14.61
CA ALA A 212 0.29 -13.98 -13.67
C ALA A 212 -0.78 -13.07 -14.29
N ILE A 213 -0.57 -12.63 -15.53
CA ILE A 213 -1.53 -11.81 -16.28
C ILE A 213 -2.86 -12.57 -16.46
N GLN A 214 -2.79 -13.83 -16.84
CA GLN A 214 -3.99 -14.67 -16.98
C GLN A 214 -4.77 -14.74 -15.67
N LYS A 215 -4.11 -14.99 -14.53
CA LYS A 215 -4.75 -15.05 -13.21
C LYS A 215 -5.40 -13.72 -12.81
N ILE A 216 -4.75 -12.60 -13.10
CA ILE A 216 -5.30 -11.26 -12.85
C ILE A 216 -6.56 -11.03 -13.70
N ILE A 217 -6.51 -11.38 -15.00
CA ILE A 217 -7.67 -11.23 -15.90
C ILE A 217 -8.82 -12.10 -15.43
N GLU A 218 -8.57 -13.37 -15.08
CA GLU A 218 -9.58 -14.29 -14.55
C GLU A 218 -10.21 -13.72 -13.26
N PHE A 219 -9.38 -13.19 -12.36
CA PHE A 219 -9.85 -12.62 -11.10
C PHE A 219 -10.65 -11.33 -11.30
N PHE A 220 -10.28 -10.47 -12.25
CA PHE A 220 -11.02 -9.24 -12.55
C PHE A 220 -12.24 -9.44 -13.45
N ALA A 221 -12.39 -10.61 -14.06
CA ALA A 221 -13.58 -10.91 -14.85
C ALA A 221 -14.85 -10.85 -13.97
N PRO A 222 -15.98 -10.35 -14.53
CA PRO A 222 -17.25 -10.23 -13.82
C PRO A 222 -17.83 -11.56 -13.39
#